data_e17a41caeb05cab83400b9b14660cd41
#
_entry.id   e17a41caeb05cab83400b9b14660cd41
#
_cell.length_a   1.000
_cell.length_b   1.000
_cell.length_c   1.000
_cell.angle_alpha   90.00
_cell.angle_beta   90.00
_cell.angle_gamma   90.00
#
_symmetry.space_group_name_H-M   'P 1'
#
loop_
_entity.id
_entity.type
_entity.pdbx_description
1 polymer ?
#
loop_
_entity_poly.entity_id
_entity_poly.type
_entity_poly.pdbx_seq_one_letter_code
_entity_poly.pdbx_strand_id
1 'polypeptide(L)'
;NNNYEAALGIVDSMEENDRNSITLLIWMLTRDCNALNALKMGKQNLKEFGIWDNQIDLYQKMGNRLTKHRITEVTNVLDDADKKVKGVLPGNSWLTAREAVKLLSV
;
A
#
# COMPACT_ATOMS: atom_id res chain seq x y z
N ASN A 1 11.01 -12.79 -0.15
CA ASN A 1 10.06 -12.74 -1.26
C ASN A 1 10.56 -11.76 -2.31
N ASN A 2 10.65 -12.21 -3.56
CA ASN A 2 11.13 -11.39 -4.67
C ASN A 2 10.29 -10.13 -4.87
N ASN A 3 8.98 -10.21 -4.63
CA ASN A 3 8.08 -9.08 -4.77
C ASN A 3 8.37 -7.98 -3.75
N TYR A 4 8.78 -8.36 -2.54
CA TYR A 4 9.14 -7.40 -1.51
C TYR A 4 10.42 -6.64 -1.90
N GLU A 5 11.44 -7.35 -2.35
CA GLU A 5 12.70 -6.72 -2.78
C GLU A 5 12.49 -5.77 -3.94
N ALA A 6 11.69 -6.18 -4.94
CA ALA A 6 11.36 -5.32 -6.07
C ALA A 6 10.61 -4.07 -5.61
N ALA A 7 9.64 -4.23 -4.72
CA ALA A 7 8.86 -3.11 -4.19
C ALA A 7 9.75 -2.15 -3.39
N LEU A 8 10.67 -2.68 -2.57
CA LEU A 8 11.61 -1.84 -1.84
C LEU A 8 12.51 -1.04 -2.77
N GLY A 9 12.95 -1.64 -3.88
CA GLY A 9 13.75 -0.94 -4.87
C GLY A 9 13.02 0.27 -5.45
N ILE A 10 11.72 0.12 -5.71
CA ILE A 10 10.88 1.22 -6.20
C ILE A 10 10.76 2.32 -5.13
N VAL A 11 10.52 1.94 -3.88
CA VAL A 11 10.41 2.90 -2.77
C VAL A 11 11.73 3.65 -2.56
N ASP A 12 12.86 2.94 -2.59
CA ASP A 12 14.18 3.55 -2.45
C ASP A 12 14.42 4.56 -3.57
N SER A 13 14.06 4.21 -4.80
CA SER A 13 14.20 5.10 -5.95
C SER A 13 13.33 6.35 -5.80
N MET A 14 12.10 6.20 -5.32
CA MET A 14 11.21 7.33 -5.06
C MET A 14 11.80 8.28 -4.02
N GLU A 15 12.29 7.73 -2.92
CA GLU A 15 12.88 8.54 -1.86
C GLU A 15 14.12 9.30 -2.33
N GLU A 16 15.01 8.63 -3.10
CA GLU A 16 16.20 9.26 -3.65
C GLU A 16 15.89 10.38 -4.62
N ASN A 17 14.92 10.15 -5.51
CA ASN A 17 14.61 11.09 -6.59
C ASN A 17 13.77 12.27 -6.12
N ASP A 18 12.82 12.03 -5.22
CA ASP A 18 11.93 13.08 -4.71
C ASP A 18 11.31 12.65 -3.38
N ARG A 19 11.83 13.16 -2.29
CA ARG A 19 11.32 12.83 -0.95
C ARG A 19 9.86 13.26 -0.75
N ASN A 20 9.38 14.22 -1.53
CA ASN A 20 7.99 14.65 -1.45
C ASN A 20 7.03 13.65 -2.10
N SER A 21 7.53 12.69 -2.87
CA SER A 21 6.71 11.62 -3.45
C SER A 21 6.11 10.67 -2.41
N ILE A 22 6.49 10.81 -1.14
CA ILE A 22 5.90 10.02 -0.04
C ILE A 22 4.37 10.12 -0.03
N THR A 23 3.81 11.28 -0.31
CA THR A 23 2.35 11.48 -0.36
C THR A 23 1.72 10.62 -1.45
N LEU A 24 2.35 10.55 -2.62
CA LEU A 24 1.89 9.70 -3.71
C LEU A 24 1.96 8.22 -3.32
N LEU A 25 3.05 7.79 -2.71
CA LEU A 25 3.22 6.40 -2.27
C LEU A 25 2.13 6.01 -1.27
N ILE A 26 1.89 6.83 -0.26
CA ILE A 26 0.85 6.58 0.74
C ILE A 26 -0.52 6.49 0.07
N TRP A 27 -0.80 7.40 -0.87
CA TRP A 27 -2.07 7.39 -1.61
C TRP A 27 -2.26 6.10 -2.40
N MET A 28 -1.22 5.66 -3.10
CA MET A 28 -1.28 4.44 -3.92
C MET A 28 -1.50 3.19 -3.05
N LEU A 29 -0.79 3.09 -1.94
CA LEU A 29 -0.91 1.94 -1.03
C LEU A 29 -2.27 1.94 -0.32
N THR A 30 -2.78 3.10 0.04
CA THR A 30 -4.12 3.23 0.64
C THR A 30 -5.20 2.81 -0.35
N ARG A 31 -5.06 3.22 -1.62
CA ARG A 31 -5.96 2.79 -2.69
C ARG A 31 -5.96 1.26 -2.82
N ASP A 32 -4.77 0.65 -2.78
CA ASP A 32 -4.65 -0.80 -2.89
C ASP A 32 -5.33 -1.51 -1.72
N CYS A 33 -5.18 -1.00 -0.51
CA CYS A 33 -5.86 -1.57 0.67
C CYS A 33 -7.38 -1.47 0.53
N ASN A 34 -7.89 -0.34 0.06
CA ASN A 34 -9.33 -0.16 -0.15
C ASN A 34 -9.85 -1.11 -1.23
N ALA A 35 -9.10 -1.30 -2.31
CA ALA A 35 -9.45 -2.24 -3.38
C ALA A 35 -9.48 -3.68 -2.87
N LEU A 36 -8.47 -4.08 -2.09
CA LEU A 36 -8.39 -5.43 -1.52
C LEU A 36 -9.56 -5.71 -0.57
N ASN A 37 -9.94 -4.73 0.25
CA ASN A 37 -11.11 -4.85 1.12
C ASN A 37 -12.39 -5.00 0.30
N ALA A 38 -12.53 -4.26 -0.79
CA ALA A 38 -13.70 -4.36 -1.67
C ALA A 38 -13.81 -5.76 -2.27
N LEU A 39 -12.70 -6.34 -2.71
CA LEU A 39 -12.69 -7.72 -3.23
C LEU A 39 -13.12 -8.72 -2.16
N LYS A 40 -12.67 -8.57 -0.93
CA LYS A 40 -13.05 -9.45 0.17
C LYS A 40 -14.53 -9.31 0.54
N MET A 41 -15.15 -8.18 0.20
CA MET A 41 -16.59 -7.97 0.38
C MET A 41 -17.41 -8.45 -0.82
N GLY A 42 -16.77 -9.08 -1.80
CA GLY A 42 -17.46 -9.68 -2.95
C GLY A 42 -17.53 -8.78 -4.19
N LYS A 43 -16.87 -7.63 -4.19
CA LYS A 43 -16.86 -6.76 -5.35
C LYS A 43 -16.08 -7.42 -6.49
N GLN A 44 -16.60 -7.32 -7.73
CA GLN A 44 -16.02 -8.02 -8.88
C GLN A 44 -15.23 -7.11 -9.81
N ASN A 45 -15.43 -5.79 -9.73
CA ASN A 45 -14.60 -4.86 -10.49
C ASN A 45 -14.08 -3.77 -9.56
N LEU A 46 -12.95 -3.20 -9.93
CA LEU A 46 -12.23 -2.22 -9.12
C LEU A 46 -12.06 -0.89 -9.86
N LYS A 47 -12.93 -0.62 -10.83
CA LYS A 47 -12.81 0.59 -11.66
C LYS A 47 -12.94 1.87 -10.84
N GLU A 48 -13.75 1.84 -9.79
CA GLU A 48 -13.92 3.00 -8.90
C GLU A 48 -12.62 3.37 -8.17
N PHE A 49 -11.68 2.42 -8.06
CA PHE A 49 -10.36 2.66 -7.48
C PHE A 49 -9.30 2.98 -8.55
N GLY A 50 -9.72 3.09 -9.83
CA GLY A 50 -8.78 3.31 -10.93
C GLY A 50 -8.01 2.06 -11.35
N ILE A 51 -8.51 0.88 -11.02
CA ILE A 51 -7.87 -0.39 -11.34
C ILE A 51 -8.64 -1.04 -12.50
N TRP A 52 -7.93 -1.30 -13.59
CA TRP A 52 -8.51 -1.82 -14.82
C TRP A 52 -8.65 -3.34 -14.79
N ASP A 53 -9.52 -3.88 -15.64
CA ASP A 53 -9.83 -5.32 -15.68
C ASP A 53 -8.60 -6.20 -15.87
N ASN A 54 -7.59 -5.74 -16.62
CA ASN A 54 -6.36 -6.51 -16.82
C ASN A 54 -5.47 -6.60 -15.57
N GLN A 55 -5.78 -5.85 -14.53
CA GLN A 55 -5.04 -5.86 -13.26
C GLN A 55 -5.78 -6.62 -12.15
N ILE A 56 -7.05 -6.98 -12.36
CA ILE A 56 -7.88 -7.60 -11.32
C ILE A 56 -7.29 -8.92 -10.82
N ASP A 57 -6.74 -9.74 -11.73
CA ASP A 57 -6.15 -11.02 -11.34
C ASP A 57 -5.01 -10.83 -10.32
N LEU A 58 -4.20 -9.80 -10.48
CA LEU A 58 -3.14 -9.47 -9.54
C LEU A 58 -3.72 -9.14 -8.15
N TYR A 59 -4.75 -8.30 -8.11
CA TYR A 59 -5.39 -7.94 -6.83
C TYR A 59 -6.11 -9.12 -6.19
N GLN A 60 -6.72 -9.99 -7.00
CA GLN A 60 -7.35 -11.21 -6.48
C GLN A 60 -6.31 -12.13 -5.83
N LYS A 61 -5.14 -12.29 -6.44
CA LYS A 61 -4.04 -13.08 -5.87
C LYS A 61 -3.56 -12.48 -4.54
N MET A 62 -3.40 -11.16 -4.50
CA MET A 62 -3.04 -10.46 -3.27
C MET A 62 -4.11 -10.65 -2.20
N GLY A 63 -5.38 -10.48 -2.57
CA GLY A 63 -6.51 -10.64 -1.64
C GLY A 63 -6.62 -12.05 -1.08
N ASN A 64 -6.30 -13.06 -1.89
CA ASN A 64 -6.32 -14.45 -1.43
C ASN A 64 -5.17 -14.74 -0.46
N ARG A 65 -4.04 -14.08 -0.63
CA ARG A 65 -2.87 -14.26 0.23
C ARG A 65 -2.99 -13.49 1.55
N LEU A 66 -3.60 -12.30 1.51
CA LEU A 66 -3.67 -11.41 2.66
C LEU A 66 -4.97 -11.62 3.43
N THR A 67 -4.88 -11.69 4.74
CA THR A 67 -6.06 -11.73 5.60
C THR A 67 -6.66 -10.33 5.73
N LYS A 68 -7.94 -10.26 6.07
CA LYS A 68 -8.59 -8.99 6.36
C LYS A 68 -7.90 -8.26 7.50
N HIS A 69 -7.45 -9.00 8.52
CA HIS A 69 -6.69 -8.46 9.64
C HIS A 69 -5.39 -7.80 9.17
N ARG A 70 -4.66 -8.46 8.27
CA ARG A 70 -3.41 -7.92 7.73
C ARG A 70 -3.65 -6.63 6.94
N ILE A 71 -4.72 -6.59 6.14
CA ILE A 71 -5.06 -5.37 5.38
C ILE A 71 -5.38 -4.22 6.33
N THR A 72 -6.10 -4.49 7.42
CA THR A 72 -6.38 -3.48 8.45
C THR A 72 -5.09 -2.98 9.10
N GLU A 73 -4.18 -3.89 9.41
CA GLU A 73 -2.87 -3.55 9.98
C GLU A 73 -2.10 -2.60 9.05
N VAL A 74 -2.07 -2.90 7.76
CA VAL A 74 -1.42 -2.04 6.75
C VAL A 74 -2.07 -0.67 6.71
N THR A 75 -3.40 -0.62 6.73
CA THR A 75 -4.14 0.64 6.72
C THR A 75 -3.75 1.51 7.91
N ASN A 76 -3.61 0.92 9.09
CA ASN A 76 -3.20 1.65 10.30
C ASN A 76 -1.76 2.18 10.17
N VAL A 77 -0.85 1.40 9.60
CA VAL A 77 0.53 1.83 9.35
C VAL A 77 0.56 3.00 8.37
N LEU A 78 -0.26 2.94 7.32
CA LEU A 78 -0.35 4.03 6.34
C LEU A 78 -0.92 5.31 6.96
N ASP A 79 -1.88 5.18 7.87
CA ASP A 79 -2.42 6.33 8.60
C ASP A 79 -1.32 7.00 9.43
N ASP A 80 -0.50 6.20 10.12
CA ASP A 80 0.64 6.71 10.88
C ASP A 80 1.65 7.41 9.96
N ALA A 81 1.93 6.84 8.79
CA ALA A 81 2.83 7.47 7.82
C ALA A 81 2.29 8.83 7.37
N ASP A 82 1.00 8.91 7.09
CA ASP A 82 0.34 10.16 6.68
C ASP A 82 0.45 11.23 7.79
N LYS A 83 0.24 10.84 9.04
CA LYS A 83 0.38 11.75 10.17
C LYS A 83 1.82 12.24 10.35
N LYS A 84 2.80 11.39 10.06
CA LYS A 84 4.21 11.79 10.10
C LYS A 84 4.54 12.79 9.00
N VAL A 85 3.97 12.61 7.80
CA VAL A 85 4.13 13.59 6.71
C VAL A 85 3.56 14.96 7.10
N LYS A 86 2.41 14.95 7.79
CA LYS A 86 1.71 16.17 8.20
C LYS A 86 2.28 16.81 9.46
N GLY A 87 3.25 16.16 10.11
CA GLY A 87 3.84 16.66 11.35
C GLY A 87 2.99 16.44 12.60
N VAL A 88 1.91 15.66 12.50
CA VAL A 88 1.04 15.32 13.65
C VAL A 88 1.71 14.30 14.56
N LEU A 89 2.48 13.37 13.98
CA LEU A 89 3.29 12.40 14.71
C LEU A 89 4.77 12.63 14.42
N PRO A 90 5.66 12.45 15.41
CA PRO A 90 7.10 12.46 15.13
C PRO A 90 7.53 11.17 14.44
N GLY A 91 8.61 11.24 13.68
CA GLY A 91 9.20 10.05 13.08
C GLY A 91 9.39 10.19 11.58
N ASN A 92 9.93 9.11 10.99
CA ASN A 92 10.30 9.09 9.57
C ASN A 92 9.18 8.39 8.77
N SER A 93 8.47 9.17 7.95
CA SER A 93 7.37 8.65 7.13
C SER A 93 7.83 7.60 6.13
N TRP A 94 9.04 7.71 5.57
CA TRP A 94 9.56 6.74 4.61
C TRP A 94 9.79 5.37 5.25
N LEU A 95 10.31 5.33 6.49
CA LEU A 95 10.47 4.07 7.22
C LEU A 95 9.12 3.42 7.51
N THR A 96 8.14 4.22 7.88
CA THR A 96 6.78 3.72 8.15
C THR A 96 6.13 3.19 6.87
N ALA A 97 6.30 3.89 5.74
CA ALA A 97 5.79 3.42 4.46
C ALA A 97 6.43 2.09 4.04
N ARG A 98 7.74 1.91 4.29
CA ARG A 98 8.42 0.63 4.02
C ARG A 98 7.85 -0.51 4.85
N GLU A 99 7.47 -0.24 6.08
CA GLU A 99 6.79 -1.23 6.92
C GLU A 99 5.47 -1.68 6.29
N ALA A 100 4.68 -0.73 5.76
CA ALA A 100 3.43 -1.06 5.05
C ALA A 100 3.70 -1.95 3.84
N VAL A 101 4.72 -1.65 3.05
CA VAL A 101 5.12 -2.46 1.88
C VAL A 101 5.49 -3.87 2.32
N LYS A 102 6.25 -4.01 3.41
CA LYS A 102 6.63 -5.31 3.95
C LYS A 102 5.40 -6.13 4.34
N LEU A 103 4.46 -5.52 5.05
CA LEU A 103 3.24 -6.19 5.50
C LEU A 103 2.36 -6.64 4.33
N LEU A 104 2.33 -5.88 3.25
CA LEU A 104 1.61 -6.28 2.03
C LEU A 104 2.29 -7.42 1.28
N SER A 105 3.59 -7.62 1.49
CA SER A 105 4.41 -8.57 0.73
C SER A 105 4.55 -9.93 1.39
N VAL A 106 4.11 -10.09 2.63
CA VAL A 106 4.21 -11.36 3.38
C VAL A 106 2.94 -12.20 3.35
#